data_089532ac57e7690d7f0d4b43d823dd85
#
_entry.id   089532ac57e7690d7f0d4b43d823dd85
#
_cell.length_a   1.000
_cell.length_b   1.000
_cell.length_c   1.000
_cell.angle_alpha   90.00
_cell.angle_beta   90.00
_cell.angle_gamma   90.00
#
_symmetry.space_group_name_H-M   'P 1'
#
loop_
_entity.id
_entity.type
_entity.pdbx_description
1 polymer ?
#
loop_
_entity_poly.entity_id
_entity_poly.type
_entity_poly.pdbx_seq_one_letter_code
_entity_poly.pdbx_strand_id
1 'polypeptide(L)'
;GAALKRYPREKLLIATKMSNFQNYTRENSIKMYHQSMKELQTDYLDYYLLHSVGGGEGIKTFHDRYIDNGVLDFLLKEREEGRIRNLGWSFHGSVEVFDYLLSLDVKWDFVQIQMNYVDWRHASGRNVNAEYLYGELAKRGIPAVIMEPLLGGRLSKLNDHLVARLKQRRPENSVA
;
A
#
# COMPACT_ATOMS: atom_id res chain seq x y z
N GLY A 1 17.11 -4.06 -9.47
CA GLY A 1 17.81 -5.32 -9.73
C GLY A 1 19.33 -5.15 -9.61
N ALA A 2 19.96 -4.35 -10.49
CA ALA A 2 21.44 -4.28 -10.58
C ALA A 2 22.13 -3.97 -9.24
N ALA A 3 21.63 -3.02 -8.45
CA ALA A 3 22.21 -2.66 -7.15
C ALA A 3 22.08 -3.78 -6.10
N LEU A 4 21.09 -4.65 -6.23
CA LEU A 4 20.79 -5.71 -5.26
C LEU A 4 21.53 -7.02 -5.56
N LYS A 5 22.09 -7.20 -6.76
CA LYS A 5 22.80 -8.42 -7.17
C LYS A 5 23.93 -8.87 -6.24
N ARG A 6 24.52 -7.94 -5.50
CA ARG A 6 25.61 -8.23 -4.55
C ARG A 6 25.16 -8.89 -3.24
N TYR A 7 23.84 -8.98 -3.05
CA TYR A 7 23.25 -9.59 -1.85
C TYR A 7 22.50 -10.87 -2.24
N PRO A 8 22.56 -11.92 -1.43
CA PRO A 8 21.72 -13.10 -1.61
C PRO A 8 20.25 -12.72 -1.64
N ARG A 9 19.50 -13.23 -2.63
CA ARG A 9 18.10 -12.85 -2.86
C ARG A 9 17.21 -13.11 -1.63
N GLU A 10 17.47 -14.19 -0.92
CA GLU A 10 16.72 -14.61 0.27
C GLU A 10 16.92 -13.70 1.50
N LYS A 11 17.92 -12.83 1.46
CA LYS A 11 18.14 -11.79 2.51
C LYS A 11 17.45 -10.47 2.22
N LEU A 12 16.74 -10.37 1.10
CA LEU A 12 16.06 -9.16 0.67
C LEU A 12 14.56 -9.37 0.67
N LEU A 13 13.83 -8.37 1.14
CA LEU A 13 12.38 -8.26 0.94
C LEU A 13 12.12 -7.24 -0.16
N ILE A 14 11.63 -7.72 -1.30
CA ILE A 14 11.37 -6.89 -2.48
C ILE A 14 9.87 -6.64 -2.60
N ALA A 15 9.48 -5.37 -2.65
CA ALA A 15 8.12 -4.93 -2.87
C ALA A 15 8.01 -4.09 -4.14
N THR A 16 6.96 -4.31 -4.94
CA THR A 16 6.61 -3.44 -6.08
C THR A 16 5.09 -3.39 -6.27
N LYS A 17 4.63 -2.57 -7.22
CA LYS A 17 3.20 -2.27 -7.38
C LYS A 17 2.75 -2.33 -8.84
N MET A 18 1.48 -2.71 -9.06
CA MET A 18 0.80 -2.63 -10.35
C MET A 18 0.32 -1.20 -10.60
N SER A 19 1.10 -0.39 -11.34
CA SER A 19 0.82 1.03 -11.60
C SER A 19 0.19 1.24 -12.99
N ASN A 20 -0.84 0.48 -13.33
CA ASN A 20 -1.50 0.45 -14.63
C ASN A 20 -2.53 1.58 -14.87
N PHE A 21 -2.26 2.79 -14.38
CA PHE A 21 -3.22 3.92 -14.38
C PHE A 21 -3.65 4.41 -15.76
N GLN A 22 -2.74 4.41 -16.73
CA GLN A 22 -3.01 4.94 -18.07
C GLN A 22 -3.50 3.90 -19.05
N ASN A 23 -3.14 2.65 -18.83
CA ASN A 23 -3.54 1.52 -19.67
C ASN A 23 -3.67 0.28 -18.78
N TYR A 24 -4.90 -0.02 -18.38
CA TYR A 24 -5.24 -1.15 -17.53
C TYR A 24 -5.81 -2.34 -18.28
N THR A 25 -5.54 -2.45 -19.59
CA THR A 25 -5.82 -3.70 -20.32
C THR A 25 -5.08 -4.85 -19.66
N ARG A 26 -5.67 -6.04 -19.73
CA ARG A 26 -5.05 -7.26 -19.19
C ARG A 26 -3.64 -7.48 -19.73
N GLU A 27 -3.47 -7.35 -21.03
CA GLU A 27 -2.17 -7.54 -21.70
C GLU A 27 -1.10 -6.58 -21.13
N ASN A 28 -1.42 -5.28 -21.06
CA ASN A 28 -0.48 -4.29 -20.54
C ASN A 28 -0.15 -4.51 -19.05
N SER A 29 -1.14 -4.89 -18.25
CA SER A 29 -0.94 -5.16 -16.82
C SER A 29 -0.02 -6.37 -16.60
N ILE A 30 -0.23 -7.46 -17.33
CA ILE A 30 0.64 -8.65 -17.30
C ILE A 30 2.05 -8.31 -17.79
N LYS A 31 2.17 -7.56 -18.89
CA LYS A 31 3.48 -7.08 -19.37
C LYS A 31 4.21 -6.24 -18.34
N MET A 32 3.52 -5.33 -17.66
CA MET A 32 4.09 -4.51 -16.57
C MET A 32 4.58 -5.37 -15.41
N TYR A 33 3.82 -6.38 -15.02
CA TYR A 33 4.24 -7.34 -13.99
C TYR A 33 5.55 -8.04 -14.38
N HIS A 34 5.62 -8.64 -15.55
CA HIS A 34 6.83 -9.34 -16.02
C HIS A 34 8.00 -8.38 -16.22
N GLN A 35 7.75 -7.16 -16.68
CA GLN A 35 8.79 -6.13 -16.80
C GLN A 35 9.39 -5.78 -15.44
N SER A 36 8.55 -5.65 -14.40
CA SER A 36 9.01 -5.42 -13.02
C SER A 36 9.90 -6.56 -12.53
N MET A 37 9.52 -7.82 -12.76
CA MET A 37 10.33 -8.99 -12.42
C MET A 37 11.70 -8.95 -13.11
N LYS A 38 11.71 -8.67 -14.42
CA LYS A 38 12.92 -8.55 -15.24
C LYS A 38 13.84 -7.43 -14.75
N GLU A 39 13.32 -6.25 -14.46
CA GLU A 39 14.10 -5.10 -14.00
C GLU A 39 14.65 -5.30 -12.58
N LEU A 40 13.85 -5.93 -11.73
CA LEU A 40 14.28 -6.30 -10.38
C LEU A 40 15.23 -7.50 -10.38
N GLN A 41 15.30 -8.26 -11.50
CA GLN A 41 16.13 -9.43 -11.67
C GLN A 41 15.87 -10.50 -10.60
N THR A 42 14.60 -10.85 -10.45
CA THR A 42 14.12 -11.81 -9.45
C THR A 42 13.01 -12.69 -10.03
N ASP A 43 12.92 -13.92 -9.57
CA ASP A 43 11.90 -14.88 -9.98
C ASP A 43 10.66 -14.85 -9.07
N TYR A 44 10.74 -14.11 -7.96
CA TYR A 44 9.62 -13.93 -7.05
C TYR A 44 9.67 -12.55 -6.36
N LEU A 45 8.50 -12.09 -5.92
CA LEU A 45 8.32 -10.87 -5.14
C LEU A 45 7.84 -11.23 -3.73
N ASP A 46 8.43 -10.59 -2.73
CA ASP A 46 7.99 -10.80 -1.35
C ASP A 46 6.67 -10.09 -1.10
N TYR A 47 6.47 -8.91 -1.71
CA TYR A 47 5.25 -8.12 -1.61
C TYR A 47 4.86 -7.53 -2.97
N TYR A 48 3.63 -7.76 -3.37
CA TYR A 48 3.06 -7.12 -4.56
C TYR A 48 1.77 -6.39 -4.22
N LEU A 49 1.61 -5.16 -4.73
CA LEU A 49 0.47 -4.33 -4.39
C LEU A 49 -0.32 -3.91 -5.63
N LEU A 50 -1.65 -3.95 -5.52
CA LEU A 50 -2.52 -3.15 -6.36
C LEU A 50 -2.29 -1.68 -5.99
N HIS A 51 -1.93 -0.83 -6.96
CA HIS A 51 -1.44 0.52 -6.66
C HIS A 51 -2.58 1.53 -6.59
N SER A 52 -2.62 2.30 -5.48
CA SER A 52 -3.52 3.44 -5.30
C SER A 52 -4.98 3.09 -5.55
N VAL A 53 -5.46 2.06 -4.89
CA VAL A 53 -6.87 1.67 -4.92
C VAL A 53 -7.71 2.72 -4.20
N GLY A 54 -8.89 3.01 -4.73
CA GLY A 54 -9.83 4.00 -4.20
C GLY A 54 -9.79 5.35 -4.91
N GLY A 55 -8.84 5.54 -5.85
CA GLY A 55 -8.84 6.72 -6.72
C GLY A 55 -9.86 6.61 -7.87
N GLY A 56 -9.96 7.70 -8.67
CA GLY A 56 -10.90 7.77 -9.79
C GLY A 56 -12.36 7.70 -9.34
N GLU A 57 -13.14 6.82 -9.95
CA GLU A 57 -14.54 6.56 -9.64
C GLU A 57 -14.71 5.47 -8.55
N GLY A 58 -13.70 5.29 -7.69
CA GLY A 58 -13.76 4.37 -6.56
C GLY A 58 -13.90 2.91 -6.97
N ILE A 59 -15.00 2.25 -6.57
CA ILE A 59 -15.27 0.83 -6.84
C ILE A 59 -15.25 0.54 -8.35
N LYS A 60 -15.87 1.40 -9.16
CA LYS A 60 -15.88 1.23 -10.62
C LYS A 60 -14.45 1.18 -11.19
N THR A 61 -13.61 2.12 -10.81
CA THR A 61 -12.20 2.12 -11.27
C THR A 61 -11.44 0.87 -10.81
N PHE A 62 -11.75 0.34 -9.64
CA PHE A 62 -11.17 -0.93 -9.18
C PHE A 62 -11.61 -2.09 -10.06
N HIS A 63 -12.90 -2.18 -10.41
CA HIS A 63 -13.42 -3.19 -11.34
C HIS A 63 -12.74 -3.10 -12.69
N ASP A 64 -12.75 -1.93 -13.32
CA ASP A 64 -12.13 -1.72 -14.65
C ASP A 64 -10.64 -2.14 -14.66
N ARG A 65 -9.91 -1.87 -13.57
CA ARG A 65 -8.46 -2.14 -13.49
C ARG A 65 -8.09 -3.56 -13.13
N TYR A 66 -8.93 -4.27 -12.40
CA TYR A 66 -8.51 -5.52 -11.77
C TYR A 66 -9.50 -6.67 -11.89
N ILE A 67 -10.82 -6.42 -11.85
CA ILE A 67 -11.84 -7.45 -11.85
C ILE A 67 -12.25 -7.80 -13.29
N ASP A 68 -12.81 -6.84 -14.04
CA ASP A 68 -13.47 -7.08 -15.31
C ASP A 68 -12.49 -7.52 -16.41
N ASN A 69 -11.23 -7.15 -16.28
CA ASN A 69 -10.16 -7.58 -17.18
C ASN A 69 -9.40 -8.83 -16.69
N GLY A 70 -9.78 -9.42 -15.55
CA GLY A 70 -9.18 -10.63 -14.98
C GLY A 70 -7.73 -10.46 -14.52
N VAL A 71 -7.28 -9.24 -14.22
CA VAL A 71 -5.92 -8.98 -13.70
C VAL A 71 -5.79 -9.49 -12.28
N LEU A 72 -6.84 -9.36 -11.45
CA LEU A 72 -6.80 -9.89 -10.09
C LEU A 72 -6.64 -11.42 -10.09
N ASP A 73 -7.38 -12.14 -10.94
CA ASP A 73 -7.25 -13.60 -11.07
C ASP A 73 -5.84 -14.01 -11.48
N PHE A 74 -5.24 -13.27 -12.41
CA PHE A 74 -3.83 -13.48 -12.78
C PHE A 74 -2.90 -13.32 -11.57
N LEU A 75 -3.04 -12.26 -10.77
CA LEU A 75 -2.19 -12.03 -9.61
C LEU A 75 -2.41 -13.05 -8.49
N LEU A 76 -3.65 -13.50 -8.30
CA LEU A 76 -3.96 -14.59 -7.37
C LEU A 76 -3.27 -15.89 -7.79
N LYS A 77 -3.28 -16.20 -9.08
CA LYS A 77 -2.54 -17.35 -9.62
C LYS A 77 -1.03 -17.23 -9.44
N GLU A 78 -0.45 -16.05 -9.69
CA GLU A 78 0.98 -15.78 -9.43
C GLU A 78 1.34 -15.98 -7.95
N ARG A 79 0.41 -15.67 -7.04
CA ARG A 79 0.58 -15.95 -5.61
C ARG A 79 0.51 -17.44 -5.30
N GLU A 80 -0.46 -18.17 -5.84
CA GLU A 80 -0.58 -19.63 -5.67
C GLU A 80 0.65 -20.38 -6.17
N GLU A 81 1.24 -19.91 -7.27
CA GLU A 81 2.47 -20.47 -7.85
C GLU A 81 3.76 -19.97 -7.15
N GLY A 82 3.64 -19.15 -6.12
CA GLY A 82 4.77 -18.68 -5.28
C GLY A 82 5.61 -17.57 -5.88
N ARG A 83 5.23 -16.99 -7.03
CA ARG A 83 5.94 -15.84 -7.61
C ARG A 83 5.57 -14.53 -6.92
N ILE A 84 4.43 -14.48 -6.26
CA ILE A 84 4.07 -13.43 -5.29
C ILE A 84 3.88 -14.11 -3.93
N ARG A 85 4.66 -13.72 -2.93
CA ARG A 85 4.55 -14.29 -1.57
C ARG A 85 3.42 -13.67 -0.77
N ASN A 86 3.27 -12.34 -0.89
CA ASN A 86 2.22 -11.58 -0.22
C ASN A 86 1.57 -10.63 -1.22
N LEU A 87 0.26 -10.75 -1.41
CA LEU A 87 -0.54 -9.88 -2.26
C LEU A 87 -1.37 -8.93 -1.41
N GLY A 88 -1.26 -7.64 -1.69
CA GLY A 88 -1.99 -6.60 -1.00
C GLY A 88 -2.31 -5.42 -1.90
N TRP A 89 -2.66 -4.32 -1.30
CA TRP A 89 -3.00 -3.09 -2.02
C TRP A 89 -2.62 -1.85 -1.24
N SER A 90 -2.34 -0.75 -1.95
CA SER A 90 -2.17 0.57 -1.36
C SER A 90 -3.44 1.39 -1.56
N PHE A 91 -3.86 2.07 -0.50
CA PHE A 91 -5.17 2.69 -0.45
C PHE A 91 -5.11 4.22 -0.41
N HIS A 92 -5.95 4.85 -1.26
CA HIS A 92 -6.23 6.27 -1.29
C HIS A 92 -7.68 6.48 -1.71
N GLY A 93 -8.63 6.33 -0.81
CA GLY A 93 -10.05 6.39 -1.17
C GLY A 93 -10.99 6.59 0.01
N SER A 94 -12.28 6.43 -0.25
CA SER A 94 -13.34 6.50 0.76
C SER A 94 -13.46 5.20 1.55
N VAL A 95 -14.03 5.29 2.75
CA VAL A 95 -14.33 4.11 3.59
C VAL A 95 -15.17 3.08 2.85
N GLU A 96 -16.13 3.52 2.02
CA GLU A 96 -16.96 2.63 1.20
C GLU A 96 -16.14 1.72 0.29
N VAL A 97 -15.14 2.27 -0.42
CA VAL A 97 -14.24 1.48 -1.27
C VAL A 97 -13.38 0.55 -0.45
N PHE A 98 -12.93 1.01 0.72
CA PHE A 98 -12.12 0.19 1.63
C PHE A 98 -12.90 -1.04 2.11
N ASP A 99 -14.12 -0.82 2.60
CA ASP A 99 -14.99 -1.88 3.09
C ASP A 99 -15.38 -2.85 1.97
N TYR A 100 -15.62 -2.33 0.77
CA TYR A 100 -15.87 -3.15 -0.41
C TYR A 100 -14.69 -4.11 -0.67
N LEU A 101 -13.44 -3.64 -0.67
CA LEU A 101 -12.28 -4.50 -0.88
C LEU A 101 -12.12 -5.57 0.21
N LEU A 102 -12.46 -5.22 1.46
CA LEU A 102 -12.43 -6.16 2.58
C LEU A 102 -13.58 -7.17 2.54
N SER A 103 -14.65 -6.90 1.79
CA SER A 103 -15.78 -7.81 1.59
C SER A 103 -15.58 -8.83 0.47
N LEU A 104 -14.58 -8.63 -0.38
CA LEU A 104 -14.26 -9.57 -1.46
C LEU A 104 -13.78 -10.91 -0.86
N ASP A 105 -14.14 -12.01 -1.50
CA ASP A 105 -13.61 -13.35 -1.17
C ASP A 105 -12.15 -13.50 -1.64
N VAL A 106 -11.31 -12.62 -1.13
CA VAL A 106 -9.86 -12.59 -1.41
C VAL A 106 -9.11 -12.51 -0.09
N LYS A 107 -8.22 -13.45 0.14
CA LYS A 107 -7.28 -13.36 1.24
C LYS A 107 -6.24 -12.28 0.93
N TRP A 108 -6.39 -11.11 1.53
CA TRP A 108 -5.37 -10.07 1.49
C TRP A 108 -4.30 -10.33 2.54
N ASP A 109 -3.04 -10.33 2.13
CA ASP A 109 -1.92 -10.62 3.04
C ASP A 109 -1.47 -9.38 3.80
N PHE A 110 -1.72 -8.17 3.27
CA PHE A 110 -1.44 -6.88 3.91
C PHE A 110 -2.13 -5.74 3.16
N VAL A 111 -2.24 -4.59 3.81
CA VAL A 111 -2.75 -3.35 3.18
C VAL A 111 -1.85 -2.17 3.54
N GLN A 112 -1.50 -1.37 2.54
CA GLN A 112 -0.74 -0.13 2.75
C GLN A 112 -1.69 1.05 2.88
N ILE A 113 -1.68 1.71 4.05
CA ILE A 113 -2.52 2.87 4.36
C ILE A 113 -1.68 4.08 4.73
N GLN A 114 -2.17 5.27 4.41
CA GLN A 114 -1.57 6.50 4.91
C GLN A 114 -1.94 6.67 6.38
N MET A 115 -0.94 6.78 7.23
CA MET A 115 -1.15 6.98 8.66
C MET A 115 0.01 7.77 9.28
N ASN A 116 -0.33 8.81 10.02
CA ASN A 116 0.56 9.57 10.86
C ASN A 116 -0.26 10.18 12.00
N TYR A 117 0.41 10.76 12.98
CA TYR A 117 -0.26 11.25 14.20
C TYR A 117 -1.20 12.45 13.97
N VAL A 118 -1.06 13.17 12.86
CA VAL A 118 -1.99 14.26 12.47
C VAL A 118 -3.20 13.67 11.76
N ASP A 119 -2.95 12.85 10.73
CA ASP A 119 -4.00 12.30 9.88
C ASP A 119 -4.82 11.17 10.55
N TRP A 120 -4.39 10.71 11.73
CA TRP A 120 -5.07 9.64 12.46
C TRP A 120 -6.58 9.87 12.58
N ARG A 121 -6.99 11.10 12.92
CA ARG A 121 -8.40 11.50 13.05
C ARG A 121 -8.78 12.73 12.23
N HIS A 122 -7.81 13.44 11.70
CA HIS A 122 -8.02 14.77 11.11
C HIS A 122 -7.50 14.88 9.67
N ALA A 123 -7.37 13.75 8.99
CA ALA A 123 -6.99 13.76 7.58
C ALA A 123 -8.04 14.47 6.72
N SER A 124 -7.58 15.10 5.67
CA SER A 124 -8.40 15.70 4.63
C SER A 124 -8.12 15.09 3.26
N GLY A 125 -9.08 15.18 2.36
CA GLY A 125 -8.94 14.67 1.00
C GLY A 125 -9.02 13.15 0.91
N ARG A 126 -8.05 12.51 0.25
CA ARG A 126 -8.07 11.08 -0.07
C ARG A 126 -7.67 10.14 1.07
N ASN A 127 -7.25 10.68 2.20
CA ASN A 127 -6.64 9.89 3.28
C ASN A 127 -7.43 10.00 4.58
N VAL A 128 -8.73 9.89 4.45
CA VAL A 128 -9.65 10.03 5.57
C VAL A 128 -9.67 8.78 6.46
N ASN A 129 -9.88 9.01 7.77
CA ASN A 129 -10.21 7.96 8.73
C ASN A 129 -9.13 6.86 8.93
N ALA A 130 -7.86 7.24 9.08
CA ALA A 130 -6.78 6.26 9.34
C ALA A 130 -7.08 5.37 10.56
N GLU A 131 -7.69 5.92 11.62
CA GLU A 131 -8.15 5.17 12.81
C GLU A 131 -9.12 4.06 12.43
N TYR A 132 -10.12 4.36 11.58
CA TYR A 132 -11.07 3.37 11.10
C TYR A 132 -10.39 2.29 10.25
N LEU A 133 -9.62 2.70 9.24
CA LEU A 133 -8.94 1.78 8.33
C LEU A 133 -8.04 0.80 9.09
N TYR A 134 -7.23 1.33 10.00
CA TYR A 134 -6.37 0.51 10.84
C TYR A 134 -7.17 -0.44 11.73
N GLY A 135 -8.26 0.04 12.34
CA GLY A 135 -9.15 -0.75 13.18
C GLY A 135 -9.79 -1.93 12.43
N GLU A 136 -10.25 -1.69 11.19
CA GLU A 136 -10.85 -2.74 10.36
C GLU A 136 -9.83 -3.80 9.91
N LEU A 137 -8.59 -3.40 9.61
CA LEU A 137 -7.50 -4.33 9.33
C LEU A 137 -7.14 -5.16 10.56
N ALA A 138 -7.02 -4.52 11.73
CA ALA A 138 -6.70 -5.20 12.98
C ALA A 138 -7.75 -6.24 13.37
N LYS A 139 -9.05 -5.95 13.22
CA LYS A 139 -10.14 -6.91 13.47
C LYS A 139 -10.04 -8.17 12.61
N ARG A 140 -9.48 -8.05 11.40
CA ARG A 140 -9.32 -9.16 10.44
C ARG A 140 -7.94 -9.83 10.50
N GLY A 141 -7.04 -9.35 11.36
CA GLY A 141 -5.67 -9.82 11.43
C GLY A 141 -4.84 -9.51 10.17
N ILE A 142 -5.22 -8.48 9.40
CA ILE A 142 -4.51 -8.05 8.21
C ILE A 142 -3.44 -7.01 8.59
N PRO A 143 -2.15 -7.26 8.35
CA PRO A 143 -1.09 -6.31 8.63
C PRO A 143 -1.25 -4.99 7.86
N ALA A 144 -1.12 -3.87 8.56
CA ALA A 144 -1.07 -2.55 7.96
C ALA A 144 0.38 -2.13 7.69
N VAL A 145 0.71 -1.78 6.45
CA VAL A 145 1.98 -1.15 6.06
C VAL A 145 1.74 0.36 5.98
N ILE A 146 2.51 1.13 6.74
CA ILE A 146 2.27 2.56 6.86
C ILE A 146 3.01 3.32 5.77
N MET A 147 2.30 4.18 5.04
CA MET A 147 2.88 5.17 4.15
C MET A 147 2.69 6.58 4.69
N GLU A 148 3.55 7.48 4.28
CA GLU A 148 3.59 8.90 4.70
C GLU A 148 3.61 9.13 6.23
N PRO A 149 4.40 8.37 7.00
CA PRO A 149 4.43 8.52 8.47
C PRO A 149 4.87 9.93 8.91
N LEU A 150 5.62 10.63 8.07
CA LEU A 150 6.09 12.01 8.31
C LEU A 150 5.48 13.04 7.35
N LEU A 151 4.38 12.69 6.66
CA LEU A 151 3.65 13.59 5.74
C LEU A 151 4.59 14.30 4.74
N GLY A 152 5.41 13.52 4.01
CA GLY A 152 6.42 14.05 3.10
C GLY A 152 7.53 14.85 3.80
N GLY A 153 7.84 14.55 5.05
CA GLY A 153 8.85 15.25 5.85
C GLY A 153 8.33 16.47 6.62
N ARG A 154 7.09 16.91 6.39
CA ARG A 154 6.53 18.10 7.08
C ARG A 154 6.41 17.90 8.59
N LEU A 155 6.25 16.68 9.05
CA LEU A 155 6.14 16.36 10.48
C LEU A 155 7.49 16.16 11.17
N SER A 156 8.60 16.19 10.44
CA SER A 156 9.95 16.16 11.02
C SER A 156 10.44 17.53 11.50
N LYS A 157 9.76 18.61 11.09
CA LYS A 157 10.06 19.98 11.50
C LYS A 157 8.80 20.64 12.05
N LEU A 158 8.56 20.46 13.32
CA LEU A 158 7.46 21.13 14.01
C LEU A 158 7.85 22.57 14.36
N ASN A 159 6.85 23.47 14.39
CA ASN A 159 7.09 24.82 14.85
C ASN A 159 7.36 24.87 16.36
N ASP A 160 8.02 25.91 16.83
CA ASP A 160 8.47 26.04 18.21
C ASP A 160 7.33 25.95 19.24
N HIS A 161 6.14 26.42 18.89
CA HIS A 161 4.96 26.32 19.76
C HIS A 161 4.55 24.87 19.99
N LEU A 162 4.50 24.05 18.93
CA LEU A 162 4.19 22.63 19.04
C LEU A 162 5.30 21.87 19.78
N VAL A 163 6.56 22.18 19.50
CA VAL A 163 7.71 21.62 20.20
C VAL A 163 7.62 21.90 21.70
N ALA A 164 7.31 23.14 22.09
CA ALA A 164 7.14 23.51 23.50
C ALA A 164 6.03 22.72 24.19
N ARG A 165 4.86 22.56 23.53
CA ARG A 165 3.74 21.78 24.06
C ARG A 165 4.07 20.28 24.19
N LEU A 166 4.79 19.71 23.24
CA LEU A 166 5.23 18.31 23.32
C LEU A 166 6.21 18.11 24.46
N LYS A 167 7.19 19.00 24.64
CA LYS A 167 8.15 18.97 25.74
C LYS A 167 7.51 19.13 27.11
N GLN A 168 6.43 19.91 27.24
CA GLN A 168 5.66 19.98 28.49
C GLN A 168 5.02 18.64 28.87
N ARG A 169 4.60 17.83 27.89
CA ARG A 169 3.96 16.52 28.13
C ARG A 169 4.96 15.37 28.21
N ARG A 170 6.06 15.47 27.51
CA ARG A 170 7.09 14.43 27.38
C ARG A 170 8.48 15.07 27.31
N PRO A 171 8.99 15.62 28.45
CA PRO A 171 10.27 16.34 28.47
C PRO A 171 11.48 15.48 28.08
N GLU A 172 11.37 14.15 28.28
CA GLU A 172 12.39 13.16 27.97
C GLU A 172 12.53 12.85 26.48
N ASN A 173 11.53 13.20 25.66
CA ASN A 173 11.53 12.84 24.26
C ASN A 173 12.17 13.91 23.38
N SER A 174 12.98 13.48 22.43
CA SER A 174 13.42 14.32 21.31
C SER A 174 12.25 14.57 20.35
N VAL A 175 12.21 15.76 19.76
CA VAL A 175 11.21 16.16 18.74
C VAL A 175 11.88 16.26 17.36
N ALA A 176 13.01 15.64 17.18
CA ALA A 176 13.72 15.55 15.90
C ALA A 176 13.47 14.20 15.23
#